data_95b1f9abbf37efb5afddabbb0c04d047
#
_entry.id   95b1f9abbf37efb5afddabbb0c04d047
#
_cell.length_a   1.000
_cell.length_b   1.000
_cell.length_c   1.000
_cell.angle_alpha   90.00
_cell.angle_beta   90.00
_cell.angle_gamma   90.00
#
_symmetry.space_group_name_H-M   'P 1'
#
loop_
_entity.id
_entity.type
_entity.pdbx_description
1 polymer ?
#
loop_
_entity_poly.entity_id
_entity_poly.type
_entity_poly.pdbx_seq_one_letter_code
_entity_poly.pdbx_strand_id
1 'polypeptide(L)'
;MGLLKRGGKTTGTVGTVQIRDAHRHPFAALEGYVPLRNGEIALYRAIREAIPVVDAAIVKLVRLCGGVSVRCRDRQAQAGLDEFLRTVPTGRGQQGIQSFLDSYLDSMLTCGRAVGEMVPDRGGREIAAVLCANVSQVEIREGAR
;
A
#
# COMPACT_ATOMS: atom_id res chain seq x y z
N MET A 1 13.47 -37.67 -35.66
CA MET A 1 13.48 -36.17 -35.72
C MET A 1 12.33 -35.67 -34.89
N GLY A 2 12.59 -35.31 -33.62
CA GLY A 2 11.58 -34.85 -32.70
C GLY A 2 11.71 -33.34 -32.53
N LEU A 3 10.69 -32.56 -32.91
CA LEU A 3 10.61 -31.12 -32.67
C LEU A 3 10.29 -30.87 -31.22
N LEU A 4 11.23 -30.26 -30.49
CA LEU A 4 11.03 -29.71 -29.17
C LEU A 4 10.18 -28.44 -29.27
N LYS A 5 8.96 -28.50 -28.75
CA LYS A 5 8.05 -27.38 -28.61
C LYS A 5 8.56 -26.44 -27.49
N ARG A 6 9.08 -25.30 -27.88
CA ARG A 6 9.49 -24.21 -26.95
C ARG A 6 8.27 -23.69 -26.22
N GLY A 7 8.21 -23.92 -24.90
CA GLY A 7 7.20 -23.34 -24.04
C GLY A 7 7.32 -21.82 -24.01
N GLY A 8 6.26 -21.12 -24.35
CA GLY A 8 6.17 -19.67 -24.28
C GLY A 8 6.26 -19.20 -22.83
N LYS A 9 7.18 -18.26 -22.55
CA LYS A 9 7.22 -17.50 -21.32
C LYS A 9 5.97 -16.62 -21.27
N THR A 10 5.06 -16.92 -20.36
CA THR A 10 4.01 -15.98 -19.95
C THR A 10 4.69 -14.85 -19.18
N THR A 11 4.93 -13.74 -19.84
CA THR A 11 5.26 -12.47 -19.19
C THR A 11 4.00 -12.01 -18.45
N GLY A 12 3.98 -12.22 -17.14
CA GLY A 12 2.98 -11.62 -16.28
C GLY A 12 3.10 -10.09 -16.40
N THR A 13 2.04 -9.48 -16.89
CA THR A 13 1.96 -8.01 -16.92
C THR A 13 1.84 -7.54 -15.48
N VAL A 14 2.94 -7.02 -14.94
CA VAL A 14 2.92 -6.30 -13.66
C VAL A 14 2.14 -5.02 -13.92
N GLY A 15 0.93 -4.95 -13.37
CA GLY A 15 0.13 -3.73 -13.43
C GLY A 15 0.82 -2.65 -12.60
N THR A 16 1.44 -1.70 -13.26
CA THR A 16 1.99 -0.50 -12.62
C THR A 16 0.83 0.35 -12.11
N VAL A 17 0.74 0.51 -10.81
CA VAL A 17 -0.13 1.52 -10.20
C VAL A 17 0.49 2.88 -10.52
N GLN A 18 -0.07 3.59 -11.49
CA GLN A 18 0.34 4.97 -11.75
C GLN A 18 -0.20 5.86 -10.63
N ILE A 19 0.68 6.35 -9.78
CA ILE A 19 0.40 7.48 -8.89
C ILE A 19 0.24 8.70 -9.80
N ARG A 20 -0.98 9.10 -10.06
CA ARG A 20 -1.27 10.33 -10.81
C ARG A 20 -1.16 11.50 -9.84
N ASP A 21 -0.22 12.38 -10.13
CA ASP A 21 -0.16 13.70 -9.50
C ASP A 21 -1.46 14.46 -9.82
N ALA A 22 -2.18 14.91 -8.79
CA ALA A 22 -3.45 15.62 -8.94
C ALA A 22 -3.32 16.86 -9.86
N HIS A 23 -2.13 17.42 -9.97
CA HIS A 23 -1.83 18.57 -10.85
C HIS A 23 -1.77 18.22 -12.35
N ARG A 24 -1.77 16.97 -12.75
CA ARG A 24 -1.76 16.54 -14.16
C ARG A 24 -3.12 16.09 -14.70
N HIS A 25 -4.19 16.21 -13.90
CA HIS A 25 -5.52 15.93 -14.41
C HIS A 25 -5.94 17.02 -15.42
N PRO A 26 -6.54 16.68 -16.58
CA PRO A 26 -6.93 17.67 -17.61
C PRO A 26 -7.88 18.76 -17.07
N PHE A 27 -8.58 18.50 -15.97
CA PHE A 27 -9.45 19.44 -15.28
C PHE A 27 -8.80 20.12 -14.06
N ALA A 28 -7.52 19.87 -13.79
CA ALA A 28 -6.80 20.53 -12.69
C ALA A 28 -6.65 22.05 -12.90
N ALA A 29 -6.84 22.54 -14.13
CA ALA A 29 -6.91 23.95 -14.45
C ALA A 29 -8.22 24.62 -13.99
N LEU A 30 -9.24 23.86 -13.61
CA LEU A 30 -10.45 24.38 -13.01
C LEU A 30 -10.18 24.48 -11.50
N GLU A 31 -10.02 25.69 -11.00
CA GLU A 31 -9.86 25.95 -9.55
C GLU A 31 -10.97 25.24 -8.78
N GLY A 32 -10.57 24.39 -7.82
CA GLY A 32 -11.52 23.66 -6.98
C GLY A 32 -12.02 22.32 -7.54
N TYR A 33 -11.50 21.83 -8.68
CA TYR A 33 -11.86 20.49 -9.14
C TYR A 33 -11.24 19.44 -8.24
N VAL A 34 -12.05 18.81 -7.42
CA VAL A 34 -11.70 17.62 -6.65
C VAL A 34 -12.44 16.45 -7.29
N PRO A 35 -11.74 15.42 -7.79
CA PRO A 35 -12.42 14.22 -8.30
C PRO A 35 -13.38 13.68 -7.23
N LEU A 36 -14.65 13.48 -7.58
CA LEU A 36 -15.71 13.05 -6.66
C LEU A 36 -15.30 11.87 -5.76
N ARG A 37 -14.46 10.97 -6.29
CA ARG A 37 -13.92 9.81 -5.55
C ARG A 37 -12.90 10.16 -4.46
N ASN A 38 -12.32 11.34 -4.49
CA ASN A 38 -11.34 11.81 -3.49
C ASN A 38 -11.92 12.87 -2.53
N GLY A 39 -13.07 13.44 -2.84
CA GLY A 39 -13.77 14.40 -1.98
C GLY A 39 -14.15 13.81 -0.63
N GLU A 40 -14.58 12.56 -0.60
CA GLU A 40 -14.90 11.82 0.62
C GLU A 40 -13.68 11.65 1.52
N ILE A 41 -12.51 11.36 0.95
CA ILE A 41 -11.26 11.18 1.72
C ILE A 41 -10.87 12.47 2.41
N ALA A 42 -10.98 13.60 1.72
CA ALA A 42 -10.71 14.91 2.31
C ALA A 42 -11.68 15.21 3.47
N LEU A 43 -12.96 14.86 3.30
CA LEU A 43 -13.97 15.01 4.36
C LEU A 43 -13.64 14.13 5.57
N TYR A 44 -13.31 12.86 5.38
CA TYR A 44 -13.00 11.95 6.49
C TYR A 44 -11.76 12.42 7.27
N ARG A 45 -10.74 12.93 6.59
CA ARG A 45 -9.56 13.52 7.24
C ARG A 45 -9.91 14.78 8.02
N ALA A 46 -10.72 15.68 7.44
CA ALA A 46 -11.19 16.88 8.11
C ALA A 46 -12.03 16.55 9.36
N ILE A 47 -12.86 15.50 9.32
CA ILE A 47 -13.61 15.04 10.50
C ILE A 47 -12.65 14.58 11.61
N ARG A 48 -11.60 13.81 11.28
CA ARG A 48 -10.59 13.40 12.27
C ARG A 48 -9.88 14.58 12.91
N GLU A 49 -9.50 15.57 12.10
CA GLU A 49 -8.84 16.78 12.58
C GLU A 49 -9.76 17.65 13.46
N ALA A 50 -11.04 17.74 13.08
CA ALA A 50 -12.02 18.58 13.80
C ALA A 50 -12.57 17.92 15.07
N ILE A 51 -12.58 16.58 15.15
CA ILE A 51 -13.23 15.84 16.24
C ILE A 51 -12.21 14.90 16.92
N PRO A 52 -11.52 15.36 17.99
CA PRO A 52 -10.44 14.58 18.61
C PRO A 52 -10.84 13.20 19.12
N VAL A 53 -12.09 12.99 19.52
CA VAL A 53 -12.57 11.69 19.98
C VAL A 53 -12.61 10.66 18.84
N VAL A 54 -12.87 11.10 17.60
CA VAL A 54 -12.84 10.22 16.41
C VAL A 54 -11.41 9.79 16.12
N ASP A 55 -10.47 10.73 16.14
CA ASP A 55 -9.05 10.45 15.95
C ASP A 55 -8.52 9.49 17.02
N ALA A 56 -8.80 9.78 18.30
CA ALA A 56 -8.41 8.92 19.41
C ALA A 56 -8.99 7.49 19.28
N ALA A 57 -10.24 7.36 18.82
CA ALA A 57 -10.86 6.04 18.61
C ALA A 57 -10.15 5.25 17.52
N ILE A 58 -9.84 5.88 16.36
CA ILE A 58 -9.12 5.24 15.26
C ILE A 58 -7.72 4.81 15.72
N VAL A 59 -6.96 5.70 16.34
CA VAL A 59 -5.62 5.40 16.86
C VAL A 59 -5.67 4.24 17.86
N LYS A 60 -6.69 4.21 18.73
CA LYS A 60 -6.87 3.11 19.68
C LYS A 60 -7.20 1.80 18.98
N LEU A 61 -8.04 1.81 17.96
CA LEU A 61 -8.37 0.61 17.17
C LEU A 61 -7.14 0.05 16.45
N VAL A 62 -6.34 0.90 15.80
CA VAL A 62 -5.07 0.49 15.18
C VAL A 62 -4.16 -0.19 16.19
N ARG A 63 -3.99 0.40 17.38
CA ARG A 63 -3.16 -0.20 18.45
C ARG A 63 -3.74 -1.51 19.00
N LEU A 64 -5.05 -1.65 19.06
CA LEU A 64 -5.71 -2.88 19.52
C LEU A 64 -5.58 -4.02 18.51
N CYS A 65 -5.42 -3.74 17.22
CA CYS A 65 -5.12 -4.76 16.21
C CYS A 65 -3.77 -5.45 16.48
N GLY A 66 -2.89 -4.82 17.25
CA GLY A 66 -1.63 -5.39 17.71
C GLY A 66 -0.62 -5.63 16.59
N GLY A 67 0.35 -6.49 16.86
CA GLY A 67 1.38 -6.88 15.91
C GLY A 67 1.02 -8.11 15.10
N VAL A 68 1.69 -8.26 13.97
CA VAL A 68 1.62 -9.46 13.12
C VAL A 68 2.83 -10.33 13.36
N SER A 69 2.60 -11.63 13.56
CA SER A 69 3.63 -12.65 13.54
C SER A 69 3.40 -13.59 12.36
N VAL A 70 4.45 -13.83 11.59
CA VAL A 70 4.42 -14.78 10.47
C VAL A 70 5.29 -15.97 10.83
N ARG A 71 4.78 -17.18 10.60
CA ARG A 71 5.51 -18.42 10.92
C ARG A 71 5.80 -19.22 9.66
N CYS A 72 7.05 -19.64 9.53
CA CYS A 72 7.51 -20.55 8.49
C CYS A 72 7.80 -21.93 9.12
N ARG A 73 7.62 -23.01 8.35
CA ARG A 73 7.96 -24.37 8.79
C ARG A 73 9.47 -24.59 8.89
N ASP A 74 10.22 -23.97 8.01
CA ASP A 74 11.68 -24.02 8.00
C ASP A 74 12.25 -23.01 8.97
N ARG A 75 13.09 -23.46 9.90
CA ARG A 75 13.73 -22.63 10.91
C ARG A 75 14.72 -21.62 10.33
N GLN A 76 15.42 -22.00 9.24
CA GLN A 76 16.37 -21.11 8.60
C GLN A 76 15.64 -19.98 7.87
N ALA A 77 14.57 -20.33 7.14
CA ALA A 77 13.69 -19.35 6.49
C ALA A 77 12.98 -18.46 7.52
N GLN A 78 12.62 -18.99 8.70
CA GLN A 78 11.99 -18.20 9.77
C GLN A 78 12.94 -17.09 10.25
N ALA A 79 14.23 -17.37 10.48
CA ALA A 79 15.18 -16.38 10.92
C ALA A 79 15.34 -15.22 9.91
N GLY A 80 15.41 -15.55 8.62
CA GLY A 80 15.45 -14.54 7.56
C GLY A 80 14.15 -13.73 7.46
N LEU A 81 13.00 -14.38 7.65
CA LEU A 81 11.70 -13.73 7.66
C LEU A 81 11.56 -12.76 8.85
N ASP A 82 11.96 -13.18 10.05
CA ASP A 82 11.90 -12.34 11.25
C ASP A 82 12.78 -11.09 11.09
N GLU A 83 13.98 -11.24 10.52
CA GLU A 83 14.86 -10.12 10.21
C GLU A 83 14.23 -9.19 9.17
N PHE A 84 13.69 -9.73 8.08
CA PHE A 84 12.97 -8.96 7.06
C PHE A 84 11.81 -8.19 7.67
N LEU A 85 10.95 -8.83 8.44
CA LEU A 85 9.77 -8.19 9.06
C LEU A 85 10.17 -7.06 10.02
N ARG A 86 11.35 -7.16 10.64
CA ARG A 86 11.87 -6.15 11.56
C ARG A 86 12.52 -4.97 10.84
N THR A 87 13.16 -5.20 9.69
CA THR A 87 14.04 -4.21 9.05
C THR A 87 13.51 -3.66 7.73
N VAL A 88 12.49 -4.27 7.13
CA VAL A 88 11.99 -3.84 5.82
C VAL A 88 11.65 -2.35 5.83
N PRO A 89 12.17 -1.55 4.87
CA PRO A 89 11.83 -0.15 4.74
C PRO A 89 10.33 0.03 4.42
N THR A 90 9.67 0.93 5.15
CA THR A 90 8.24 1.22 4.99
C THR A 90 7.97 2.68 4.59
N GLY A 91 9.02 3.41 4.26
CA GLY A 91 9.00 4.79 3.78
C GLY A 91 9.41 5.82 4.84
N ARG A 92 9.89 6.96 4.37
CA ARG A 92 10.25 8.14 5.18
C ARG A 92 11.11 7.86 6.42
N GLY A 93 12.06 6.92 6.30
CA GLY A 93 12.94 6.54 7.42
C GLY A 93 12.30 5.59 8.43
N GLN A 94 11.09 5.10 8.16
CA GLN A 94 10.44 4.05 8.95
C GLN A 94 10.87 2.67 8.49
N GLN A 95 10.92 1.75 9.43
CA GLN A 95 11.29 0.35 9.20
C GLN A 95 10.36 -0.60 9.95
N GLY A 96 10.28 -1.82 9.43
CA GLY A 96 9.53 -2.91 10.02
C GLY A 96 8.07 -2.96 9.58
N ILE A 97 7.58 -4.19 9.39
CA ILE A 97 6.23 -4.45 8.90
C ILE A 97 5.14 -3.85 9.78
N GLN A 98 5.39 -3.68 11.08
CA GLN A 98 4.44 -3.07 12.00
C GLN A 98 4.13 -1.62 11.60
N SER A 99 5.13 -0.84 11.22
CA SER A 99 4.94 0.54 10.77
C SER A 99 4.10 0.64 9.49
N PHE A 100 4.29 -0.33 8.57
CA PHE A 100 3.43 -0.47 7.40
C PHE A 100 1.98 -0.79 7.80
N LEU A 101 1.79 -1.77 8.69
CA LEU A 101 0.46 -2.20 9.13
C LEU A 101 -0.30 -1.10 9.85
N ASP A 102 0.37 -0.34 10.72
CA ASP A 102 -0.24 0.78 11.42
C ASP A 102 -0.76 1.82 10.42
N SER A 103 0.05 2.16 9.41
CA SER A 103 -0.33 3.10 8.34
C SER A 103 -1.45 2.55 7.45
N TYR A 104 -1.40 1.25 7.14
CA TYR A 104 -2.39 0.56 6.32
C TYR A 104 -3.75 0.51 7.02
N LEU A 105 -3.77 0.11 8.29
CA LEU A 105 -4.97 0.04 9.11
C LEU A 105 -5.55 1.44 9.38
N ASP A 106 -4.69 2.43 9.64
CA ASP A 106 -5.13 3.82 9.79
C ASP A 106 -5.84 4.33 8.54
N SER A 107 -5.26 4.07 7.36
CA SER A 107 -5.88 4.42 6.08
C SER A 107 -7.20 3.69 5.86
N MET A 108 -7.25 2.38 6.17
CA MET A 108 -8.46 1.57 6.02
C MET A 108 -9.59 2.05 6.95
N LEU A 109 -9.30 2.31 8.21
CA LEU A 109 -10.29 2.77 9.19
C LEU A 109 -10.75 4.20 8.93
N THR A 110 -9.88 5.05 8.38
CA THR A 110 -10.22 6.45 8.07
C THR A 110 -10.98 6.59 6.76
N CYS A 111 -10.51 5.90 5.72
CA CYS A 111 -10.95 6.13 4.34
C CYS A 111 -11.77 4.97 3.76
N GLY A 112 -11.98 3.89 4.53
CA GLY A 112 -12.64 2.66 4.06
C GLY A 112 -11.82 1.88 3.05
N ARG A 113 -10.58 2.30 2.77
CA ARG A 113 -9.65 1.66 1.82
C ARG A 113 -8.22 1.94 2.17
N ALA A 114 -7.34 1.01 1.84
CA ALA A 114 -5.90 1.15 1.94
C ALA A 114 -5.24 0.47 0.74
N VAL A 115 -4.11 0.97 0.32
CA VAL A 115 -3.31 0.41 -0.78
C VAL A 115 -1.89 0.24 -0.31
N GLY A 116 -1.39 -0.99 -0.38
CA GLY A 116 0.00 -1.33 -0.11
C GLY A 116 0.73 -1.68 -1.39
N GLU A 117 1.99 -1.36 -1.47
CA GLU A 117 2.88 -1.67 -2.57
C GLU A 117 4.11 -2.41 -2.06
N MET A 118 4.44 -3.53 -2.68
CA MET A 118 5.71 -4.22 -2.49
C MET A 118 6.65 -3.83 -3.61
N VAL A 119 7.76 -3.20 -3.25
CA VAL A 119 8.78 -2.75 -4.19
C VAL A 119 9.87 -3.81 -4.27
N PRO A 120 10.04 -4.49 -5.42
CA PRO A 120 11.13 -5.43 -5.59
C PRO A 120 12.47 -4.70 -5.73
N ASP A 121 13.56 -5.41 -5.43
CA ASP A 121 14.90 -4.94 -5.74
C ASP A 121 15.15 -4.90 -7.26
N ARG A 122 16.29 -4.34 -7.69
CA ARG A 122 16.64 -4.27 -9.11
C ARG A 122 16.75 -5.64 -9.79
N GLY A 123 17.01 -6.70 -9.03
CA GLY A 123 17.08 -8.07 -9.51
C GLY A 123 15.74 -8.77 -9.54
N GLY A 124 14.71 -8.22 -8.92
CA GLY A 124 13.37 -8.82 -8.78
C GLY A 124 13.36 -10.08 -7.92
N ARG A 125 14.37 -10.28 -7.09
CA ARG A 125 14.54 -11.47 -6.24
C ARG A 125 14.16 -11.23 -4.79
N GLU A 126 14.27 -9.99 -4.35
CA GLU A 126 14.02 -9.59 -2.97
C GLU A 126 13.04 -8.42 -2.93
N ILE A 127 12.41 -8.22 -1.80
CA ILE A 127 11.56 -7.07 -1.54
C ILE A 127 12.43 -5.97 -0.93
N ALA A 128 12.62 -4.88 -1.65
CA ALA A 128 13.41 -3.74 -1.20
C ALA A 128 12.64 -2.84 -0.22
N ALA A 129 11.32 -2.74 -0.36
CA ALA A 129 10.47 -1.94 0.53
C ALA A 129 9.01 -2.41 0.48
N VAL A 130 8.25 -2.08 1.54
CA VAL A 130 6.80 -2.25 1.59
C VAL A 130 6.20 -0.90 1.96
N LEU A 131 5.45 -0.30 1.07
CA LEU A 131 4.97 1.08 1.19
C LEU A 131 3.45 1.13 1.32
N CYS A 132 2.93 2.01 2.17
CA CYS A 132 1.53 2.35 2.21
C CYS A 132 1.30 3.61 1.35
N ALA A 133 0.48 3.48 0.30
CA ALA A 133 0.17 4.58 -0.59
C ALA A 133 -0.84 5.55 0.04
N ASN A 134 -0.69 6.84 -0.27
CA ASN A 134 -1.71 7.81 0.07
C ASN A 134 -2.92 7.62 -0.84
N VAL A 135 -4.02 7.12 -0.27
CA VAL A 135 -5.24 6.78 -1.02
C VAL A 135 -5.89 7.97 -1.74
N SER A 136 -5.57 9.21 -1.34
CA SER A 136 -6.05 10.40 -2.06
C SER A 136 -5.36 10.61 -3.41
N GLN A 137 -4.22 9.95 -3.63
CA GLN A 137 -3.43 10.03 -4.86
C GLN A 137 -3.59 8.78 -5.74
N VAL A 138 -4.36 7.78 -5.25
CA VAL A 138 -4.56 6.50 -5.95
C VAL A 138 -5.95 6.46 -6.56
N GLU A 139 -6.02 6.22 -7.86
CA GLU A 139 -7.27 5.96 -8.58
C GLU A 139 -7.37 4.46 -8.87
N ILE A 140 -8.44 3.83 -8.34
CA ILE A 140 -8.75 2.43 -8.62
C ILE A 140 -9.65 2.39 -9.85
N ARG A 141 -9.21 1.72 -10.91
CA ARG A 141 -9.98 1.52 -12.14
C ARG A 141 -10.25 0.04 -12.34
N GLU A 142 -11.44 -0.29 -12.81
CA GLU A 142 -11.71 -1.62 -13.33
C GLU A 142 -10.87 -1.84 -14.58
N GLY A 143 -10.08 -2.92 -14.58
CA GLY A 143 -9.34 -3.33 -15.77
C GLY A 143 -10.33 -3.75 -16.86
N ALA A 144 -10.16 -3.26 -18.07
CA ALA A 144 -10.86 -3.82 -19.23
C ALA A 144 -10.45 -5.30 -19.33
N ARG A 145 -11.47 -6.19 -19.37
CA ARG A 145 -11.30 -7.63 -19.65
C ARG A 145 -10.96 -7.84 -21.10
#